data_f2d7e35fc21e937eda8fbc2b98d33db1
#
_entry.id   f2d7e35fc21e937eda8fbc2b98d33db1
#
_cell.length_a   1.000
_cell.length_b   1.000
_cell.length_c   1.000
_cell.angle_alpha   90.00
_cell.angle_beta   90.00
_cell.angle_gamma   90.00
#
_symmetry.space_group_name_H-M   'P 1'
#
loop_
_entity.id
_entity.type
_entity.pdbx_description
1 polymer ?
#
loop_
_entity_poly.entity_id
_entity_poly.type
_entity_poly.pdbx_seq_one_letter_code
_entity_poly.pdbx_strand_id
1 'polypeptide(L)'
;MCGIDRFDQKIIARQAPDVVLVAMPSAKPVAIRAVVKALEPFHLPIQTLPNLRDLLQCRVEVSQIRNLSIEDLLDRVPVDLDPEPLRALVQGERVLVTGAGGSIGAELCRQVAGLAPASLVLLDRSENGLFAVANELAAAGKTFVAPVIGDVTEVGQMNRLFAEYRPTL
;
A
#
# COMPACT_ATOMS: atom_id res chain seq x y z
N MET A 1 7.38 10.21 30.10
CA MET A 1 8.75 10.03 29.57
C MET A 1 9.13 8.59 29.85
N CYS A 2 8.92 7.72 28.89
CA CYS A 2 9.29 6.30 28.98
C CYS A 2 10.73 6.19 28.47
N GLY A 3 11.65 5.81 29.37
CA GLY A 3 13.08 5.84 29.10
C GLY A 3 13.51 4.72 28.14
N ILE A 4 13.81 5.12 26.91
CA ILE A 4 14.55 4.32 25.93
C ILE A 4 16.06 4.26 26.29
N ASP A 5 16.45 4.87 27.40
CA ASP A 5 17.85 5.16 27.74
C ASP A 5 18.66 3.98 28.28
N ARG A 6 18.10 2.78 28.36
CA ARG A 6 18.85 1.57 28.75
C ARG A 6 18.44 0.38 27.92
N PHE A 7 18.81 0.42 26.65
CA PHE A 7 18.97 -0.84 25.92
C PHE A 7 20.21 -1.53 26.50
N ASP A 8 19.98 -2.50 27.38
CA ASP A 8 21.09 -3.18 28.01
C ASP A 8 21.74 -4.14 27.00
N GLN A 9 22.76 -3.65 26.29
CA GLN A 9 23.57 -4.41 25.33
C GLN A 9 24.03 -5.76 25.89
N LYS A 10 24.15 -5.85 27.20
CA LYS A 10 24.51 -7.10 27.91
C LYS A 10 23.42 -8.17 27.80
N ILE A 11 22.16 -7.80 27.67
CA ILE A 11 21.06 -8.76 27.51
C ILE A 11 21.16 -9.43 26.15
N ILE A 12 21.35 -8.66 25.06
CA ILE A 12 21.50 -9.23 23.71
C ILE A 12 22.73 -10.13 23.63
N ALA A 13 23.85 -9.68 24.14
CA ALA A 13 25.08 -10.48 24.13
C ALA A 13 24.96 -11.77 24.95
N ARG A 14 24.15 -11.77 26.03
CA ARG A 14 23.96 -12.93 26.91
C ARG A 14 22.92 -13.93 26.36
N GLN A 15 21.86 -13.45 25.71
CA GLN A 15 20.74 -14.28 25.23
C GLN A 15 20.93 -14.76 23.79
N ALA A 16 21.85 -14.12 23.02
CA ALA A 16 22.12 -14.41 21.60
C ALA A 16 20.84 -14.67 20.77
N PRO A 17 19.90 -13.72 20.72
CA PRO A 17 18.63 -13.92 20.00
C PRO A 17 18.88 -14.01 18.49
N ASP A 18 18.06 -14.79 17.79
CA ASP A 18 18.11 -14.92 16.32
C ASP A 18 17.40 -13.76 15.62
N VAL A 19 16.46 -13.10 16.29
CA VAL A 19 15.64 -12.02 15.73
C VAL A 19 15.19 -11.05 16.83
N VAL A 20 15.03 -9.79 16.50
CA VAL A 20 14.48 -8.76 17.39
C VAL A 20 13.12 -8.32 16.90
N LEU A 21 12.08 -8.45 17.73
CA LEU A 21 10.74 -7.95 17.44
C LEU A 21 10.53 -6.60 18.12
N VAL A 22 10.37 -5.54 17.33
CA VAL A 22 10.03 -4.18 17.79
C VAL A 22 8.52 -4.07 17.94
N ALA A 23 8.01 -4.29 19.15
CA ALA A 23 6.58 -4.27 19.46
C ALA A 23 6.12 -2.87 19.93
N MET A 24 6.30 -1.86 19.08
CA MET A 24 5.93 -0.46 19.35
C MET A 24 5.01 0.10 18.26
N PRO A 25 3.78 -0.40 18.09
CA PRO A 25 2.90 -0.06 16.95
C PRO A 25 2.46 1.42 16.95
N SER A 26 2.53 2.11 18.08
CA SER A 26 2.15 3.53 18.20
C SER A 26 3.36 4.47 18.31
N ALA A 27 4.59 3.94 18.13
CA ALA A 27 5.79 4.77 18.24
C ALA A 27 5.97 5.66 17.00
N LYS A 28 6.47 6.88 17.25
CA LYS A 28 6.87 7.76 16.14
C LYS A 28 8.09 7.18 15.41
N PRO A 29 8.26 7.43 14.11
CA PRO A 29 9.41 6.94 13.32
C PRO A 29 10.77 7.31 13.93
N VAL A 30 10.87 8.47 14.59
CA VAL A 30 12.09 8.90 15.30
C VAL A 30 12.48 7.90 16.40
N ALA A 31 11.49 7.39 17.17
CA ALA A 31 11.74 6.43 18.23
C ALA A 31 12.16 5.05 17.64
N ILE A 32 11.52 4.63 16.56
CA ILE A 32 11.88 3.38 15.86
C ILE A 32 13.31 3.49 15.32
N ARG A 33 13.67 4.61 14.68
CA ARG A 33 15.05 4.87 14.20
C ARG A 33 16.09 4.78 15.34
N ALA A 34 15.78 5.33 16.50
CA ALA A 34 16.68 5.26 17.64
C ALA A 34 16.92 3.81 18.10
N VAL A 35 15.85 3.00 18.11
CA VAL A 35 15.95 1.56 18.44
C VAL A 35 16.76 0.82 17.38
N VAL A 36 16.47 1.02 16.08
CA VAL A 36 17.20 0.39 14.97
C VAL A 36 18.68 0.73 15.03
N LYS A 37 19.03 1.99 15.25
CA LYS A 37 20.42 2.44 15.40
C LYS A 37 21.11 1.78 16.59
N ALA A 38 20.40 1.57 17.70
CA ALA A 38 20.95 0.89 18.87
C ALA A 38 21.16 -0.63 18.63
N LEU A 39 20.40 -1.23 17.71
CA LEU A 39 20.50 -2.65 17.34
C LEU A 39 21.49 -2.92 16.19
N GLU A 40 21.87 -1.92 15.42
CA GLU A 40 22.78 -2.03 14.27
C GLU A 40 24.07 -2.79 14.56
N PRO A 41 24.76 -2.58 15.70
CA PRO A 41 26.02 -3.30 16.01
C PRO A 41 25.86 -4.82 16.15
N PHE A 42 24.64 -5.32 16.33
CA PHE A 42 24.39 -6.75 16.57
C PHE A 42 24.05 -7.50 15.27
N HIS A 43 23.83 -6.80 14.16
CA HIS A 43 23.49 -7.37 12.84
C HIS A 43 22.33 -8.39 12.87
N LEU A 44 21.35 -8.20 13.75
CA LEU A 44 20.20 -9.07 13.92
C LEU A 44 19.06 -8.66 12.97
N PRO A 45 18.30 -9.61 12.42
CA PRO A 45 17.07 -9.31 11.70
C PRO A 45 16.09 -8.59 12.63
N ILE A 46 15.51 -7.48 12.14
CA ILE A 46 14.54 -6.69 12.90
C ILE A 46 13.17 -6.86 12.27
N GLN A 47 12.21 -7.27 13.08
CA GLN A 47 10.80 -7.38 12.71
C GLN A 47 9.98 -6.37 13.49
N THR A 48 8.83 -5.97 12.92
CA THR A 48 7.91 -5.03 13.55
C THR A 48 6.47 -5.54 13.48
N LEU A 49 5.63 -5.04 14.39
CA LEU A 49 4.19 -5.22 14.32
C LEU A 49 3.58 -4.12 13.45
N PRO A 50 2.57 -4.42 12.62
CA PRO A 50 1.81 -3.41 11.89
C PRO A 50 1.13 -2.45 12.86
N ASN A 51 0.78 -1.26 12.36
CA ASN A 51 0.13 -0.22 13.18
C ASN A 51 -1.23 -0.72 13.72
N LEU A 52 -1.59 -0.34 14.93
CA LEU A 52 -2.87 -0.77 15.55
C LEU A 52 -4.11 -0.39 14.72
N ARG A 53 -4.03 0.65 13.89
CA ARG A 53 -5.09 1.06 12.97
C ARG A 53 -5.34 0.03 11.87
N ASP A 54 -4.29 -0.62 11.39
CA ASP A 54 -4.37 -1.69 10.38
C ASP A 54 -4.89 -3.00 11.01
N LEU A 55 -4.76 -3.14 12.33
CA LEU A 55 -5.21 -4.30 13.10
C LEU A 55 -6.71 -4.26 13.46
N LEU A 56 -7.34 -3.09 13.45
CA LEU A 56 -8.77 -2.94 13.80
C LEU A 56 -9.72 -3.44 12.71
N GLN A 57 -9.21 -3.72 11.50
CA GLN A 57 -10.01 -4.24 10.39
C GLN A 57 -9.87 -5.76 10.17
N CYS A 58 -8.89 -6.42 10.79
CA CYS A 58 -8.67 -7.87 10.65
C CYS A 58 -8.24 -8.51 11.97
N ARG A 59 -8.61 -9.79 12.18
CA ARG A 59 -8.13 -10.61 13.30
C ARG A 59 -6.60 -10.65 13.27
N VAL A 60 -5.97 -10.40 14.42
CA VAL A 60 -4.51 -10.45 14.58
C VAL A 60 -4.01 -11.88 14.32
N GLU A 61 -3.33 -12.09 13.21
CA GLU A 61 -2.63 -13.34 12.93
C GLU A 61 -1.11 -13.14 13.08
N VAL A 62 -0.43 -14.19 13.51
CA VAL A 62 1.05 -14.21 13.65
C VAL A 62 1.74 -13.94 12.31
N SER A 63 1.04 -14.19 11.18
CA SER A 63 1.45 -13.88 9.81
C SER A 63 1.67 -12.38 9.53
N GLN A 64 1.20 -11.49 10.41
CA GLN A 64 1.37 -10.03 10.28
C GLN A 64 2.69 -9.50 10.83
N ILE A 65 3.51 -10.34 11.45
CA ILE A 65 4.88 -9.99 11.82
C ILE A 65 5.69 -9.90 10.52
N ARG A 66 6.21 -8.71 10.21
CA ARG A 66 6.98 -8.45 8.99
C ARG A 66 8.35 -7.86 9.30
N ASN A 67 9.27 -8.00 8.36
CA ASN A 67 10.55 -7.32 8.45
C ASN A 67 10.35 -5.80 8.45
N LEU A 68 11.18 -5.10 9.23
CA LEU A 68 11.19 -3.65 9.25
C LEU A 68 11.52 -3.11 7.86
N SER A 69 10.67 -2.25 7.32
CA SER A 69 10.86 -1.64 6.02
C SER A 69 11.43 -0.23 6.13
N ILE A 70 11.95 0.30 5.01
CA ILE A 70 12.48 1.67 4.97
C ILE A 70 11.38 2.69 5.27
N GLU A 71 10.14 2.39 4.90
CA GLU A 71 8.96 3.22 5.14
C GLU A 71 8.68 3.42 6.64
N ASP A 72 8.96 2.41 7.47
CA ASP A 72 8.82 2.50 8.94
C ASP A 72 9.82 3.49 9.55
N LEU A 73 10.91 3.79 8.84
CA LEU A 73 11.96 4.71 9.24
C LEU A 73 11.77 6.12 8.67
N LEU A 74 10.94 6.29 7.66
CA LEU A 74 10.68 7.59 7.06
C LEU A 74 9.58 8.32 7.84
N ASP A 75 9.79 9.61 8.14
CA ASP A 75 8.80 10.52 8.74
C ASP A 75 7.74 10.94 7.69
N ARG A 76 7.24 10.01 6.89
CA ARG A 76 6.02 10.27 6.14
C ARG A 76 4.85 10.08 7.09
N VAL A 77 4.37 11.19 7.63
CA VAL A 77 3.04 11.22 8.23
C VAL A 77 2.08 10.73 7.16
N PRO A 78 1.38 9.61 7.36
CA PRO A 78 0.29 9.25 6.45
C PRO A 78 -0.61 10.47 6.35
N VAL A 79 -0.77 11.01 5.14
CA VAL A 79 -1.75 12.06 4.91
C VAL A 79 -3.10 11.38 5.11
N ASP A 80 -3.74 11.66 6.23
CA ASP A 80 -5.12 11.24 6.51
C ASP A 80 -6.00 12.06 5.56
N LEU A 81 -6.12 11.56 4.33
CA LEU A 81 -6.97 12.18 3.32
C LEU A 81 -8.41 11.95 3.80
N ASP A 82 -9.14 13.04 4.00
CA ASP A 82 -10.58 12.98 4.18
C ASP A 82 -11.17 12.21 2.98
N PRO A 83 -11.82 11.05 3.19
CA PRO A 83 -12.34 10.23 2.10
C PRO A 83 -13.54 10.86 1.40
N GLU A 84 -14.23 11.81 2.02
CA GLU A 84 -15.47 12.40 1.47
C GLU A 84 -15.24 13.21 0.19
N PRO A 85 -14.24 14.10 0.07
CA PRO A 85 -13.93 14.79 -1.18
C PRO A 85 -13.54 13.83 -2.32
N LEU A 86 -12.80 12.76 -1.98
CA LEU A 86 -12.38 11.76 -2.96
C LEU A 86 -13.58 10.93 -3.43
N ARG A 87 -14.48 10.56 -2.52
CA ARG A 87 -15.71 9.87 -2.85
C ARG A 87 -16.59 10.72 -3.74
N ALA A 88 -16.78 12.00 -3.42
CA ALA A 88 -17.55 12.93 -4.23
C ALA A 88 -17.01 13.11 -5.66
N LEU A 89 -15.67 13.02 -5.82
CA LEU A 89 -15.01 13.11 -7.12
C LEU A 89 -15.22 11.84 -7.97
N VAL A 90 -15.26 10.65 -7.37
CA VAL A 90 -15.18 9.36 -8.07
C VAL A 90 -16.54 8.68 -8.18
N GLN A 91 -17.41 8.85 -7.19
CA GLN A 91 -18.68 8.13 -7.11
C GLN A 91 -19.58 8.42 -8.31
N GLY A 92 -19.98 7.36 -9.02
CA GLY A 92 -20.83 7.46 -10.20
C GLY A 92 -20.11 7.92 -11.48
N GLU A 93 -18.81 8.22 -11.41
CA GLU A 93 -18.01 8.64 -12.57
C GLU A 93 -17.49 7.42 -13.36
N ARG A 94 -17.21 7.64 -14.65
CA ARG A 94 -16.52 6.69 -15.53
C ARG A 94 -15.04 7.02 -15.50
N VAL A 95 -14.28 6.23 -14.74
CA VAL A 95 -12.87 6.49 -14.45
C VAL A 95 -11.97 5.70 -15.40
N LEU A 96 -10.96 6.36 -15.96
CA LEU A 96 -9.87 5.74 -16.71
C LEU A 96 -8.57 5.89 -15.95
N VAL A 97 -7.92 4.78 -15.65
CA VAL A 97 -6.59 4.76 -15.03
C VAL A 97 -5.57 4.26 -16.06
N THR A 98 -4.62 5.10 -16.41
CA THR A 98 -3.49 4.74 -17.28
C THR A 98 -2.31 4.25 -16.46
N GLY A 99 -1.53 3.29 -17.00
CA GLY A 99 -0.47 2.65 -16.23
C GLY A 99 -0.99 1.75 -15.10
N ALA A 100 -2.21 1.19 -15.29
CA ALA A 100 -2.94 0.43 -14.28
C ALA A 100 -2.22 -0.86 -13.84
N GLY A 101 -1.38 -1.45 -14.69
CA GLY A 101 -0.57 -2.63 -14.38
C GLY A 101 0.73 -2.33 -13.61
N GLY A 102 1.08 -1.05 -13.44
CA GLY A 102 2.23 -0.62 -12.65
C GLY A 102 1.91 -0.55 -11.15
N SER A 103 2.96 -0.44 -10.31
CA SER A 103 2.79 -0.43 -8.84
C SER A 103 1.90 0.70 -8.34
N ILE A 104 2.06 1.93 -8.86
CA ILE A 104 1.23 3.08 -8.47
C ILE A 104 -0.17 2.97 -9.05
N GLY A 105 -0.28 2.65 -10.36
CA GLY A 105 -1.57 2.53 -11.04
C GLY A 105 -2.45 1.42 -10.45
N ALA A 106 -1.86 0.28 -10.11
CA ALA A 106 -2.56 -0.83 -9.47
C ALA A 106 -3.17 -0.42 -8.12
N GLU A 107 -2.39 0.28 -7.28
CA GLU A 107 -2.89 0.77 -6.00
C GLU A 107 -3.99 1.83 -6.18
N LEU A 108 -3.83 2.74 -7.14
CA LEU A 108 -4.87 3.70 -7.48
C LEU A 108 -6.16 3.00 -7.92
N CYS A 109 -6.08 1.95 -8.73
CA CYS A 109 -7.24 1.16 -9.15
C CYS A 109 -7.97 0.52 -7.97
N ARG A 110 -7.25 -0.02 -6.96
CA ARG A 110 -7.86 -0.58 -5.73
C ARG A 110 -8.64 0.47 -4.96
N GLN A 111 -8.03 1.63 -4.75
CA GLN A 111 -8.66 2.74 -4.02
C GLN A 111 -9.88 3.28 -4.75
N VAL A 112 -9.76 3.56 -6.04
CA VAL A 112 -10.87 4.03 -6.89
C VAL A 112 -12.03 3.03 -6.89
N ALA A 113 -11.73 1.72 -7.01
CA ALA A 113 -12.75 0.68 -6.97
C ALA A 113 -13.52 0.62 -5.63
N GLY A 114 -12.91 1.08 -4.53
CA GLY A 114 -13.56 1.25 -3.22
C GLY A 114 -14.53 2.42 -3.13
N LEU A 115 -14.43 3.42 -4.04
CA LEU A 115 -15.21 4.65 -4.04
C LEU A 115 -16.47 4.59 -4.91
N ALA A 116 -16.85 3.40 -5.39
CA ALA A 116 -18.06 3.15 -6.18
C ALA A 116 -18.18 4.00 -7.48
N PRO A 117 -17.19 3.92 -8.41
CA PRO A 117 -17.32 4.51 -9.73
C PRO A 117 -18.44 3.82 -10.53
N ALA A 118 -18.99 4.46 -11.55
CA ALA A 118 -19.94 3.84 -12.48
C ALA A 118 -19.23 2.79 -13.36
N SER A 119 -18.00 3.07 -13.78
CA SER A 119 -17.11 2.13 -14.46
C SER A 119 -15.65 2.49 -14.20
N LEU A 120 -14.77 1.49 -14.25
CA LEU A 120 -13.34 1.66 -14.07
C LEU A 120 -12.60 0.97 -15.21
N VAL A 121 -12.00 1.75 -16.11
CA VAL A 121 -11.20 1.26 -17.23
C VAL A 121 -9.74 1.24 -16.80
N LEU A 122 -9.12 0.07 -16.89
CA LEU A 122 -7.71 -0.14 -16.59
C LEU A 122 -6.93 -0.21 -17.89
N LEU A 123 -6.11 0.80 -18.18
CA LEU A 123 -5.29 0.83 -19.39
C LEU A 123 -3.82 0.62 -19.05
N ASP A 124 -3.20 -0.37 -19.66
CA ASP A 124 -1.75 -0.57 -19.59
C ASP A 124 -1.26 -1.33 -20.83
N ARG A 125 0.01 -1.15 -21.17
CA ARG A 125 0.69 -1.95 -22.20
C ARG A 125 1.17 -3.32 -21.67
N SER A 126 1.33 -3.44 -20.36
CA SER A 126 1.75 -4.68 -19.68
C SER A 126 0.56 -5.59 -19.44
N GLU A 127 0.39 -6.62 -20.27
CA GLU A 127 -0.69 -7.60 -20.13
C GLU A 127 -0.67 -8.28 -18.75
N ASN A 128 0.51 -8.73 -18.29
CA ASN A 128 0.63 -9.45 -17.03
C ASN A 128 0.23 -8.60 -15.83
N GLY A 129 0.70 -7.34 -15.77
CA GLY A 129 0.34 -6.41 -14.71
C GLY A 129 -1.15 -6.09 -14.70
N LEU A 130 -1.71 -5.82 -15.88
CA LEU A 130 -3.12 -5.53 -16.06
C LEU A 130 -4.01 -6.71 -15.63
N PHE A 131 -3.65 -7.93 -16.05
CA PHE A 131 -4.37 -9.16 -15.71
C PHE A 131 -4.38 -9.41 -14.20
N ALA A 132 -3.25 -9.19 -13.51
CA ALA A 132 -3.16 -9.38 -12.07
C ALA A 132 -4.14 -8.46 -11.31
N VAL A 133 -4.16 -7.16 -11.66
CA VAL A 133 -5.04 -6.17 -11.01
C VAL A 133 -6.51 -6.42 -11.35
N ALA A 134 -6.81 -6.74 -12.61
CA ALA A 134 -8.18 -7.02 -13.03
C ALA A 134 -8.76 -8.25 -12.31
N ASN A 135 -8.00 -9.34 -12.19
CA ASN A 135 -8.43 -10.55 -11.47
C ASN A 135 -8.61 -10.28 -9.98
N GLU A 136 -7.71 -9.53 -9.36
CA GLU A 136 -7.84 -9.15 -7.95
C GLU A 136 -9.15 -8.39 -7.70
N LEU A 137 -9.44 -7.38 -8.53
CA LEU A 137 -10.67 -6.60 -8.42
C LEU A 137 -11.93 -7.43 -8.71
N ALA A 138 -11.87 -8.32 -9.68
CA ALA A 138 -12.96 -9.26 -10.00
C ALA A 138 -13.22 -10.21 -8.82
N ALA A 139 -12.18 -10.77 -8.19
CA ALA A 139 -12.29 -11.62 -7.01
C ALA A 139 -12.90 -10.87 -5.82
N ALA A 140 -12.67 -9.54 -5.73
CA ALA A 140 -13.31 -8.65 -4.75
C ALA A 140 -14.76 -8.25 -5.14
N GLY A 141 -15.35 -8.86 -6.17
CA GLY A 141 -16.72 -8.60 -6.61
C GLY A 141 -16.92 -7.28 -7.38
N LYS A 142 -15.85 -6.67 -7.91
CA LYS A 142 -15.92 -5.42 -8.67
C LYS A 142 -16.21 -5.71 -10.15
N THR A 143 -17.48 -5.82 -10.52
CA THR A 143 -17.93 -6.19 -11.88
C THR A 143 -17.91 -5.04 -12.91
N PHE A 144 -17.69 -3.81 -12.47
CA PHE A 144 -17.64 -2.61 -13.29
C PHE A 144 -16.24 -2.29 -13.85
N VAL A 145 -15.30 -3.24 -13.76
CA VAL A 145 -13.90 -3.08 -14.19
C VAL A 145 -13.72 -3.62 -15.60
N ALA A 146 -13.08 -2.82 -16.47
CA ALA A 146 -12.77 -3.17 -17.85
C ALA A 146 -11.26 -3.05 -18.10
N PRO A 147 -10.50 -4.16 -18.20
CA PRO A 147 -9.10 -4.11 -18.58
C PRO A 147 -8.94 -3.91 -20.10
N VAL A 148 -8.07 -2.98 -20.49
CA VAL A 148 -7.75 -2.65 -21.89
C VAL A 148 -6.24 -2.64 -22.07
N ILE A 149 -5.73 -3.51 -22.94
CA ILE A 149 -4.32 -3.49 -23.31
C ILE A 149 -4.10 -2.40 -24.36
N GLY A 150 -3.20 -1.46 -24.05
CA GLY A 150 -2.91 -0.38 -24.98
C GLY A 150 -1.81 0.55 -24.54
N ASP A 151 -1.32 1.32 -25.50
CA ASP A 151 -0.30 2.34 -25.29
C ASP A 151 -0.93 3.74 -25.40
N VAL A 152 -0.74 4.57 -24.38
CA VAL A 152 -1.26 5.96 -24.36
C VAL A 152 -0.68 6.85 -25.46
N THR A 153 0.43 6.46 -26.06
CA THR A 153 1.04 7.19 -27.16
C THR A 153 0.37 6.91 -28.51
N GLU A 154 -0.46 5.86 -28.59
CA GLU A 154 -1.17 5.44 -29.79
C GLU A 154 -2.51 6.20 -29.93
N VAL A 155 -2.48 7.35 -30.60
CA VAL A 155 -3.62 8.26 -30.77
C VAL A 155 -4.88 7.54 -31.29
N GLY A 156 -4.73 6.67 -32.29
CA GLY A 156 -5.85 5.93 -32.87
C GLY A 156 -6.51 4.96 -31.88
N GLN A 157 -5.74 4.35 -30.99
CA GLN A 157 -6.24 3.47 -29.93
C GLN A 157 -6.94 4.29 -28.84
N MET A 158 -6.34 5.40 -28.44
CA MET A 158 -6.93 6.30 -27.47
C MET A 158 -8.27 6.86 -27.94
N ASN A 159 -8.39 7.31 -29.18
CA ASN A 159 -9.64 7.79 -29.73
C ASN A 159 -10.75 6.74 -29.69
N ARG A 160 -10.46 5.48 -30.01
CA ARG A 160 -11.41 4.36 -29.90
C ARG A 160 -11.83 4.13 -28.45
N LEU A 161 -10.88 4.10 -27.52
CA LEU A 161 -11.13 3.92 -26.10
C LEU A 161 -12.05 5.03 -25.56
N PHE A 162 -11.73 6.29 -25.86
CA PHE A 162 -12.56 7.43 -25.43
C PHE A 162 -13.98 7.41 -26.05
N ALA A 163 -14.11 6.97 -27.29
CA ALA A 163 -15.41 6.83 -27.93
C ALA A 163 -16.26 5.72 -27.30
N GLU A 164 -15.63 4.59 -26.92
CA GLU A 164 -16.28 3.41 -26.36
C GLU A 164 -16.65 3.60 -24.88
N TYR A 165 -15.67 3.95 -24.05
CA TYR A 165 -15.85 4.01 -22.60
C TYR A 165 -16.30 5.38 -22.08
N ARG A 166 -16.09 6.44 -22.85
CA ARG A 166 -16.46 7.83 -22.53
C ARG A 166 -16.08 8.23 -21.10
N PRO A 167 -14.81 8.09 -20.69
CA PRO A 167 -14.42 8.44 -19.33
C PRO A 167 -14.73 9.90 -19.04
N THR A 168 -15.10 10.14 -17.78
CA THR A 168 -15.39 11.48 -17.24
C THR A 168 -14.30 11.96 -16.28
N LEU A 169 -13.48 11.01 -15.80
CA LEU A 169 -12.34 11.23 -14.93
C LEU A 169 -11.16 10.34 -15.34
#